data_841905c0484e4cf8226f7a7459f41565
#
_entry.id   841905c0484e4cf8226f7a7459f41565
#
_cell.length_a   1.000
_cell.length_b   1.000
_cell.length_c   1.000
_cell.angle_alpha   90.00
_cell.angle_beta   90.00
_cell.angle_gamma   90.00
#
_symmetry.space_group_name_H-M   'P 1'
#
loop_
_entity.id
_entity.type
_entity.pdbx_description
1 polymer ?
#
loop_
_entity_poly.entity_id
_entity_poly.type
_entity_poly.pdbx_seq_one_letter_code
_entity_poly.pdbx_strand_id
1 'polypeptide(L)'
;MWRQRKFDLIVVGGGPAGTTAARYAAKGGINVLLLEKDRDIGVPVRCGEAASDEGLRIFVEPDPRWIKSVITKLRLISPNGRTIDVDLKQKGYILDRRIFDYDLAQYAAVEGAQIVCKAYVDGLLFDGDKVSGVKGEYLGEPFEVKSKLVIGADGVESRVGRWAGLKTVVKMKDMESAIQKTISGIEVNEHRFDFYMSQEWAPGGYLWIFPKGPNAANIGLAVSGKYSRFRSAQRYLDDFLQKTFPDGSVVSSTVGGVPCDKTLKKFVTHGLMLAGDSAHMVNPMTGGGIVPGMRGGMLAGETAAEAIKEDDTSEKYLNRYAKKWHKVGGRNHERFYSIKETVSKLTDDELDSIADAVGKIPPNDRTIAKVFRNAIVKKPSLIIDVMKVFAGV
;
A
#
# COMPACT_ATOMS: atom_id res chain seq x y z
N MET A 1 8.69 19.68 -26.69
CA MET A 1 8.33 19.40 -25.29
C MET A 1 7.44 18.17 -25.23
N TRP A 2 7.33 17.48 -24.06
CA TRP A 2 6.53 16.27 -23.91
C TRP A 2 5.04 16.47 -24.29
N ARG A 3 4.44 17.64 -24.06
CA ARG A 3 3.06 17.99 -24.41
C ARG A 3 2.72 17.82 -25.90
N GLN A 4 3.71 17.86 -26.78
CA GLN A 4 3.55 17.75 -28.24
C GLN A 4 3.87 16.34 -28.77
N ARG A 5 4.31 15.43 -27.90
CA ARG A 5 4.62 14.06 -28.27
C ARG A 5 3.37 13.17 -28.22
N LYS A 6 3.38 12.12 -29.03
CA LYS A 6 2.37 11.06 -28.95
C LYS A 6 2.86 9.97 -28.03
N PHE A 7 2.01 9.55 -27.12
CA PHE A 7 2.28 8.43 -26.22
C PHE A 7 1.26 7.33 -26.45
N ASP A 8 1.71 6.09 -26.31
CA ASP A 8 0.81 4.93 -26.34
C ASP A 8 0.10 4.79 -25.00
N LEU A 9 0.83 5.04 -23.91
CA LEU A 9 0.35 4.92 -22.54
C LEU A 9 0.67 6.18 -21.72
N ILE A 10 -0.32 6.64 -20.95
CA ILE A 10 -0.11 7.61 -19.85
C ILE A 10 -0.35 6.90 -18.52
N VAL A 11 0.60 7.03 -17.59
CA VAL A 11 0.48 6.57 -16.20
C VAL A 11 0.29 7.79 -15.30
N VAL A 12 -0.76 7.82 -14.49
CA VAL A 12 -1.08 8.91 -13.56
C VAL A 12 -0.72 8.49 -12.14
N GLY A 13 0.31 9.13 -11.57
CA GLY A 13 0.85 8.87 -10.23
C GLY A 13 2.20 8.17 -10.26
N GLY A 14 3.19 8.75 -9.55
CA GLY A 14 4.60 8.33 -9.49
C GLY A 14 4.97 7.48 -8.27
N GLY A 15 4.00 6.91 -7.56
CA GLY A 15 4.26 5.95 -6.47
C GLY A 15 4.70 4.57 -6.99
N PRO A 16 4.97 3.60 -6.09
CA PRO A 16 5.49 2.27 -6.47
C PRO A 16 4.66 1.53 -7.52
N ALA A 17 3.33 1.67 -7.49
CA ALA A 17 2.46 1.05 -8.50
C ALA A 17 2.64 1.69 -9.88
N GLY A 18 2.66 3.03 -9.95
CA GLY A 18 2.75 3.73 -11.22
C GLY A 18 4.14 3.65 -11.85
N THR A 19 5.21 3.81 -11.07
CA THR A 19 6.58 3.67 -11.57
C THR A 19 6.86 2.25 -12.06
N THR A 20 6.34 1.23 -11.35
CA THR A 20 6.43 -0.16 -11.80
C THR A 20 5.63 -0.38 -13.08
N ALA A 21 4.41 0.17 -13.19
CA ALA A 21 3.61 0.07 -14.41
C ALA A 21 4.32 0.71 -15.60
N ALA A 22 4.87 1.91 -15.41
CA ALA A 22 5.62 2.61 -16.45
C ALA A 22 6.85 1.83 -16.90
N ARG A 23 7.61 1.25 -15.94
CA ARG A 23 8.80 0.42 -16.23
C ARG A 23 8.45 -0.78 -17.09
N TYR A 24 7.46 -1.57 -16.68
CA TYR A 24 7.12 -2.81 -17.40
C TYR A 24 6.45 -2.54 -18.75
N ALA A 25 5.70 -1.45 -18.88
CA ALA A 25 5.16 -1.02 -20.16
C ALA A 25 6.24 -0.56 -21.12
N ALA A 26 7.19 0.29 -20.67
CA ALA A 26 8.32 0.76 -21.48
C ALA A 26 9.23 -0.40 -21.89
N LYS A 27 9.55 -1.31 -20.96
CA LYS A 27 10.26 -2.57 -21.26
C LYS A 27 9.54 -3.41 -22.32
N GLY A 28 8.22 -3.33 -22.40
CA GLY A 28 7.40 -3.92 -23.46
C GLY A 28 7.51 -3.22 -24.82
N GLY A 29 8.27 -2.12 -24.93
CA GLY A 29 8.59 -1.41 -26.18
C GLY A 29 7.54 -0.40 -26.61
N ILE A 30 6.67 0.09 -25.74
CA ILE A 30 5.69 1.14 -26.04
C ILE A 30 6.12 2.50 -25.46
N ASN A 31 5.63 3.61 -26.06
CA ASN A 31 5.91 4.97 -25.61
C ASN A 31 5.09 5.31 -24.37
N VAL A 32 5.77 5.51 -23.21
CA VAL A 32 5.14 5.74 -21.91
C VAL A 32 5.42 7.14 -21.39
N LEU A 33 4.37 7.83 -20.92
CA LEU A 33 4.45 9.06 -20.13
C LEU A 33 3.93 8.79 -18.72
N LEU A 34 4.74 9.07 -17.70
CA LEU A 34 4.31 9.08 -16.30
C LEU A 34 4.19 10.51 -15.82
N LEU A 35 3.04 10.86 -15.26
CA LEU A 35 2.73 12.19 -14.71
C LEU A 35 2.58 12.09 -13.19
N GLU A 36 3.38 12.89 -12.46
CA GLU A 36 3.32 13.01 -10.99
C GLU A 36 2.98 14.45 -10.61
N LYS A 37 2.02 14.61 -9.71
CA LYS A 37 1.57 15.94 -9.24
C LYS A 37 2.56 16.61 -8.30
N ASP A 38 3.23 15.83 -7.47
CA ASP A 38 4.15 16.35 -6.47
C ASP A 38 5.47 16.83 -7.13
N ARG A 39 6.23 17.62 -6.38
CA ARG A 39 7.48 18.21 -6.88
C ARG A 39 8.53 17.17 -7.26
N ASP A 40 8.62 16.13 -6.47
CA ASP A 40 9.62 15.07 -6.61
C ASP A 40 8.94 13.70 -6.41
N ILE A 41 9.40 12.68 -7.10
CA ILE A 41 8.98 11.30 -6.84
C ILE A 41 9.41 10.90 -5.41
N GLY A 42 8.49 10.28 -4.67
CA GLY A 42 8.74 9.83 -3.30
C GLY A 42 8.59 10.91 -2.22
N VAL A 43 8.20 12.13 -2.56
CA VAL A 43 8.00 13.23 -1.61
C VAL A 43 6.66 13.93 -1.89
N PRO A 44 5.76 14.03 -0.87
CA PRO A 44 5.90 13.58 0.52
C PRO A 44 5.68 12.07 0.69
N VAL A 45 6.39 11.47 1.66
CA VAL A 45 6.20 10.06 2.02
C VAL A 45 4.91 9.89 2.82
N ARG A 46 3.93 9.13 2.30
CA ARG A 46 2.68 8.78 2.97
C ARG A 46 2.62 7.28 3.21
N CYS A 47 3.49 6.76 4.09
CA CYS A 47 3.65 5.31 4.27
C CYS A 47 4.38 5.00 5.58
N GLY A 48 4.09 3.81 6.19
CA GLY A 48 4.90 3.22 7.26
C GLY A 48 6.29 2.76 6.83
N GLU A 49 6.51 2.64 5.51
CA GLU A 49 7.78 2.29 4.87
C GLU A 49 8.23 0.84 5.08
N ALA A 50 7.36 -0.03 5.58
CA ALA A 50 7.66 -1.44 5.77
C ALA A 50 7.42 -2.27 4.51
N ALA A 51 8.38 -3.13 4.16
CA ALA A 51 8.26 -4.06 3.05
C ALA A 51 9.00 -5.40 3.34
N SER A 52 8.54 -6.51 2.73
CA SER A 52 9.22 -7.80 2.83
C SER A 52 10.36 -7.91 1.82
N ASP A 53 11.47 -8.56 2.21
CA ASP A 53 12.60 -8.85 1.33
C ASP A 53 12.17 -9.65 0.11
N GLU A 54 11.48 -10.77 0.32
CA GLU A 54 10.99 -11.65 -0.74
C GLU A 54 10.05 -10.92 -1.72
N GLY A 55 9.17 -10.06 -1.18
CA GLY A 55 8.25 -9.28 -2.00
C GLY A 55 8.95 -8.25 -2.88
N LEU A 56 9.98 -7.57 -2.37
CA LEU A 56 10.74 -6.58 -3.15
C LEU A 56 11.60 -7.24 -4.23
N ARG A 57 12.22 -8.39 -3.93
CA ARG A 57 13.08 -9.13 -4.88
C ARG A 57 12.38 -9.60 -6.14
N ILE A 58 11.06 -9.62 -6.16
CA ILE A 58 10.29 -9.87 -7.40
C ILE A 58 10.53 -8.76 -8.43
N PHE A 59 10.83 -7.54 -7.98
CA PHE A 59 10.88 -6.33 -8.83
C PHE A 59 12.26 -5.69 -8.85
N VAL A 60 12.96 -5.67 -7.73
CA VAL A 60 14.24 -4.98 -7.55
C VAL A 60 15.10 -5.73 -6.53
N GLU A 61 16.42 -5.71 -6.71
CA GLU A 61 17.35 -6.14 -5.68
C GLU A 61 17.40 -5.09 -4.56
N PRO A 62 17.35 -5.51 -3.28
CA PRO A 62 17.47 -4.60 -2.16
C PRO A 62 18.81 -3.86 -2.14
N ASP A 63 18.74 -2.51 -2.10
CA ASP A 63 19.90 -1.62 -2.07
C ASP A 63 20.04 -0.98 -0.68
N PRO A 64 21.23 -1.03 -0.05
CA PRO A 64 21.48 -0.43 1.27
C PRO A 64 21.15 1.07 1.35
N ARG A 65 21.18 1.82 0.23
CA ARG A 65 20.89 3.26 0.21
C ARG A 65 19.49 3.60 0.74
N TRP A 66 18.52 2.74 0.49
CA TRP A 66 17.14 2.97 0.93
C TRP A 66 16.67 2.01 2.03
N ILE A 67 17.53 1.13 2.55
CA ILE A 67 17.22 0.29 3.72
C ILE A 67 17.67 1.03 4.98
N LYS A 68 16.72 1.39 5.84
CA LYS A 68 17.00 2.05 7.12
C LYS A 68 17.14 1.07 8.27
N SER A 69 16.39 -0.05 8.23
CA SER A 69 16.49 -1.12 9.21
C SER A 69 16.18 -2.46 8.57
N VAL A 70 16.89 -3.49 9.00
CA VAL A 70 16.64 -4.89 8.63
C VAL A 70 15.90 -5.55 9.78
N ILE A 71 14.71 -6.01 9.53
CA ILE A 71 13.81 -6.55 10.54
C ILE A 71 13.80 -8.08 10.48
N THR A 72 14.08 -8.69 11.62
CA THR A 72 14.09 -10.15 11.81
C THR A 72 13.09 -10.62 12.86
N LYS A 73 12.50 -9.69 13.61
CA LYS A 73 11.56 -9.98 14.69
C LYS A 73 10.29 -9.14 14.58
N LEU A 74 9.23 -9.67 15.12
CA LEU A 74 7.95 -8.99 15.28
C LEU A 74 7.51 -9.13 16.74
N ARG A 75 7.04 -8.04 17.35
CA ARG A 75 6.41 -8.02 18.66
C ARG A 75 4.96 -7.56 18.55
N LEU A 76 4.07 -8.35 19.08
CA LEU A 76 2.67 -7.94 19.33
C LEU A 76 2.53 -7.55 20.80
N ILE A 77 1.92 -6.42 21.06
CA ILE A 77 1.63 -5.91 22.40
C ILE A 77 0.11 -5.87 22.57
N SER A 78 -0.40 -6.62 23.55
CA SER A 78 -1.83 -6.64 23.87
C SER A 78 -2.23 -5.44 24.76
N PRO A 79 -3.54 -5.18 24.96
CA PRO A 79 -4.02 -4.03 25.72
C PRO A 79 -3.44 -3.96 27.15
N ASN A 80 -3.29 -5.09 27.85
CA ASN A 80 -2.71 -5.17 29.20
C ASN A 80 -1.16 -5.11 29.22
N GLY A 81 -0.52 -4.87 28.06
CA GLY A 81 0.93 -4.75 27.93
C GLY A 81 1.68 -6.07 27.78
N ARG A 82 0.99 -7.22 27.66
CA ARG A 82 1.66 -8.50 27.41
C ARG A 82 2.29 -8.51 26.02
N THR A 83 3.53 -8.97 25.95
CA THR A 83 4.30 -9.04 24.70
C THR A 83 4.37 -10.46 24.15
N ILE A 84 4.25 -10.58 22.83
CA ILE A 84 4.43 -11.82 22.09
C ILE A 84 5.49 -11.56 21.03
N ASP A 85 6.66 -12.13 21.23
CA ASP A 85 7.76 -12.06 20.27
C ASP A 85 7.69 -13.25 19.30
N VAL A 86 7.88 -12.94 18.02
CA VAL A 86 7.92 -13.91 16.91
C VAL A 86 9.16 -13.65 16.06
N ASP A 87 9.99 -14.65 15.86
CA ASP A 87 11.06 -14.59 14.88
C ASP A 87 10.49 -14.72 13.47
N LEU A 88 10.86 -13.80 12.59
CA LEU A 88 10.41 -13.81 11.21
C LEU A 88 11.20 -14.85 10.41
N LYS A 89 10.53 -15.71 9.68
CA LYS A 89 11.18 -16.65 8.75
C LYS A 89 11.87 -15.93 7.59
N GLN A 90 11.28 -14.85 7.16
CA GLN A 90 11.77 -13.98 6.10
C GLN A 90 11.99 -12.58 6.69
N LYS A 91 13.15 -11.98 6.40
CA LYS A 91 13.44 -10.62 6.84
C LYS A 91 12.53 -9.60 6.15
N GLY A 92 12.29 -8.50 6.86
CA GLY A 92 11.64 -7.31 6.33
C GLY A 92 12.60 -6.13 6.35
N TYR A 93 12.16 -5.02 5.79
CA TYR A 93 12.89 -3.76 5.76
C TYR A 93 12.00 -2.61 6.19
N ILE A 94 12.60 -1.61 6.82
CA ILE A 94 12.07 -0.25 6.82
C ILE A 94 12.87 0.53 5.79
N LEU A 95 12.15 1.11 4.84
CA LEU A 95 12.73 1.80 3.70
C LEU A 95 12.91 3.30 3.99
N ASP A 96 13.76 3.96 3.22
CA ASP A 96 13.63 5.38 2.90
C ASP A 96 12.91 5.50 1.55
N ARG A 97 11.61 5.73 1.60
CA ARG A 97 10.76 5.82 0.41
C ARG A 97 11.14 6.97 -0.52
N ARG A 98 11.78 8.01 -0.02
CA ARG A 98 12.28 9.11 -0.85
C ARG A 98 13.31 8.61 -1.86
N ILE A 99 14.24 7.76 -1.39
CA ILE A 99 15.28 7.16 -2.24
C ILE A 99 14.69 5.98 -3.03
N PHE A 100 13.93 5.11 -2.37
CA PHE A 100 13.35 3.92 -3.00
C PHE A 100 12.44 4.26 -4.19
N ASP A 101 11.49 5.18 -3.99
CA ASP A 101 10.56 5.57 -5.06
C ASP A 101 11.28 6.28 -6.20
N TYR A 102 12.29 7.11 -5.87
CA TYR A 102 13.13 7.76 -6.85
C TYR A 102 13.89 6.74 -7.71
N ASP A 103 14.48 5.71 -7.10
CA ASP A 103 15.15 4.62 -7.83
C ASP A 103 14.16 3.84 -8.71
N LEU A 104 12.93 3.57 -8.24
CA LEU A 104 11.90 2.95 -9.08
C LEU A 104 11.58 3.80 -10.32
N ALA A 105 11.54 5.12 -10.17
CA ALA A 105 11.33 6.03 -11.28
C ALA A 105 12.54 6.02 -12.25
N GLN A 106 13.76 6.00 -11.72
CA GLN A 106 14.96 5.85 -12.57
C GLN A 106 14.94 4.55 -13.37
N TYR A 107 14.56 3.43 -12.76
CA TYR A 107 14.43 2.17 -13.50
C TYR A 107 13.39 2.25 -14.62
N ALA A 108 12.28 2.96 -14.40
CA ALA A 108 11.30 3.18 -15.46
C ALA A 108 11.87 4.07 -16.59
N ALA A 109 12.62 5.12 -16.23
CA ALA A 109 13.27 6.01 -17.21
C ALA A 109 14.35 5.29 -18.05
N VAL A 110 15.15 4.40 -17.42
CA VAL A 110 16.15 3.57 -18.12
C VAL A 110 15.49 2.65 -19.15
N GLU A 111 14.29 2.13 -18.86
CA GLU A 111 13.52 1.33 -19.83
C GLU A 111 12.84 2.20 -20.92
N GLY A 112 12.93 3.53 -20.85
CA GLY A 112 12.42 4.46 -21.88
C GLY A 112 11.15 5.23 -21.48
N ALA A 113 10.62 5.09 -20.27
CA ALA A 113 9.49 5.90 -19.82
C ALA A 113 9.91 7.36 -19.64
N GLN A 114 9.11 8.29 -20.16
CA GLN A 114 9.27 9.73 -19.85
C GLN A 114 8.51 10.04 -18.56
N ILE A 115 9.19 10.70 -17.60
CA ILE A 115 8.61 11.06 -16.31
C ILE A 115 8.54 12.58 -16.22
N VAL A 116 7.39 13.09 -15.77
CA VAL A 116 7.15 14.53 -15.55
C VAL A 116 6.53 14.73 -14.18
N CYS A 117 7.31 15.40 -13.29
CA CYS A 117 6.83 15.85 -11.99
C CYS A 117 6.14 17.22 -12.11
N LYS A 118 5.40 17.65 -11.07
CA LYS A 118 4.58 18.88 -11.03
C LYS A 118 3.48 18.91 -12.11
N ALA A 119 3.11 17.76 -12.64
CA ALA A 119 2.05 17.61 -13.63
C ALA A 119 0.80 17.06 -12.94
N TYR A 120 -0.08 17.95 -12.53
CA TYR A 120 -1.33 17.60 -11.86
C TYR A 120 -2.40 17.25 -12.90
N VAL A 121 -2.79 15.99 -12.96
CA VAL A 121 -3.92 15.53 -13.77
C VAL A 121 -5.21 15.81 -13.00
N ASP A 122 -6.13 16.52 -13.63
CA ASP A 122 -7.43 16.91 -13.07
C ASP A 122 -8.64 16.37 -13.83
N GLY A 123 -8.42 15.67 -14.96
CA GLY A 123 -9.48 15.05 -15.74
C GLY A 123 -8.97 14.11 -16.83
N LEU A 124 -9.94 13.42 -17.45
CA LEU A 124 -9.71 12.52 -18.58
C LEU A 124 -10.21 13.13 -19.89
N LEU A 125 -9.61 12.74 -21.00
CA LEU A 125 -10.10 12.96 -22.36
C LEU A 125 -10.82 11.69 -22.83
N PHE A 126 -11.87 11.87 -23.62
CA PHE A 126 -12.69 10.79 -24.13
C PHE A 126 -12.82 10.85 -25.66
N ASP A 127 -12.94 9.67 -26.27
CA ASP A 127 -13.40 9.47 -27.64
C ASP A 127 -14.58 8.50 -27.59
N GLY A 128 -15.79 9.06 -27.65
CA GLY A 128 -17.01 8.36 -27.27
C GLY A 128 -16.97 7.94 -25.79
N ASP A 129 -17.08 6.66 -25.50
CA ASP A 129 -16.99 6.05 -24.17
C ASP A 129 -15.58 5.61 -23.77
N LYS A 130 -14.62 5.70 -24.70
CA LYS A 130 -13.23 5.30 -24.51
C LYS A 130 -12.39 6.42 -23.92
N VAL A 131 -11.64 6.13 -22.84
CA VAL A 131 -10.59 7.03 -22.35
C VAL A 131 -9.49 7.14 -23.39
N SER A 132 -9.18 8.38 -23.80
CA SER A 132 -8.26 8.70 -24.91
C SER A 132 -7.12 9.63 -24.52
N GLY A 133 -6.94 9.89 -23.22
CA GLY A 133 -5.88 10.76 -22.69
C GLY A 133 -6.25 11.39 -21.37
N VAL A 134 -5.46 12.39 -20.97
CA VAL A 134 -5.62 13.12 -19.73
C VAL A 134 -5.50 14.63 -19.97
N LYS A 135 -6.09 15.41 -19.07
CA LYS A 135 -5.90 16.85 -18.99
C LYS A 135 -5.50 17.25 -17.58
N GLY A 136 -4.94 18.45 -17.44
CA GLY A 136 -4.48 18.94 -16.15
C GLY A 136 -3.67 20.22 -16.23
N GLU A 137 -2.86 20.47 -15.22
CA GLU A 137 -2.00 21.63 -15.07
C GLU A 137 -0.54 21.24 -14.88
N TYR A 138 0.36 21.92 -15.56
CA TYR A 138 1.81 21.80 -15.40
C TYR A 138 2.44 23.17 -15.22
N LEU A 139 2.99 23.43 -14.04
CA LEU A 139 3.61 24.71 -13.67
C LEU A 139 2.68 25.93 -13.88
N GLY A 140 1.39 25.79 -13.56
CA GLY A 140 0.39 26.83 -13.72
C GLY A 140 -0.24 26.92 -15.12
N GLU A 141 0.22 26.09 -16.07
CA GLU A 141 -0.27 26.10 -17.43
C GLU A 141 -1.12 24.86 -17.74
N PRO A 142 -2.32 25.01 -18.32
CA PRO A 142 -3.13 23.85 -18.66
C PRO A 142 -2.48 23.00 -19.74
N PHE A 143 -2.76 21.71 -19.71
CA PHE A 143 -2.35 20.76 -20.74
C PHE A 143 -3.41 19.73 -21.06
N GLU A 144 -3.35 19.23 -22.28
CA GLU A 144 -4.06 18.03 -22.74
C GLU A 144 -3.07 17.13 -23.45
N VAL A 145 -3.04 15.83 -23.12
CA VAL A 145 -2.21 14.83 -23.80
C VAL A 145 -3.05 13.61 -24.12
N LYS A 146 -3.06 13.24 -25.40
CA LYS A 146 -3.76 12.05 -25.89
C LYS A 146 -2.88 10.82 -25.78
N SER A 147 -3.51 9.68 -25.51
CA SER A 147 -2.89 8.35 -25.54
C SER A 147 -3.92 7.29 -25.94
N LYS A 148 -3.44 6.11 -26.31
CA LYS A 148 -4.33 4.98 -26.59
C LYS A 148 -4.88 4.34 -25.33
N LEU A 149 -4.14 4.46 -24.21
CA LEU A 149 -4.44 3.84 -22.92
C LEU A 149 -3.97 4.72 -21.75
N VAL A 150 -4.69 4.68 -20.64
CA VAL A 150 -4.33 5.33 -19.36
C VAL A 150 -4.25 4.27 -18.26
N ILE A 151 -3.24 4.36 -17.38
CA ILE A 151 -3.20 3.65 -16.11
C ILE A 151 -3.33 4.66 -14.98
N GLY A 152 -4.42 4.55 -14.18
CA GLY A 152 -4.59 5.30 -12.95
C GLY A 152 -3.88 4.61 -11.79
N ALA A 153 -2.82 5.23 -11.27
CA ALA A 153 -2.07 4.83 -10.09
C ALA A 153 -2.01 5.97 -9.07
N ASP A 154 -3.09 6.75 -9.00
CA ASP A 154 -3.27 7.99 -8.27
C ASP A 154 -3.60 7.78 -6.76
N GLY A 155 -3.32 6.60 -6.25
CA GLY A 155 -3.40 6.26 -4.83
C GLY A 155 -4.84 6.15 -4.32
N VAL A 156 -5.01 6.33 -3.00
CA VAL A 156 -6.29 6.13 -2.30
C VAL A 156 -7.41 7.05 -2.80
N GLU A 157 -7.06 8.21 -3.36
CA GLU A 157 -8.06 9.13 -3.89
C GLU A 157 -8.78 8.56 -5.12
N SER A 158 -8.09 7.75 -5.95
CA SER A 158 -8.65 7.08 -7.14
C SER A 158 -9.57 7.97 -7.99
N ARG A 159 -9.15 9.21 -8.21
CA ARG A 159 -9.91 10.19 -9.02
C ARG A 159 -10.02 9.75 -10.46
N VAL A 160 -8.91 9.22 -11.00
CA VAL A 160 -8.85 8.72 -12.37
C VAL A 160 -9.93 7.67 -12.61
N GLY A 161 -10.11 6.74 -11.68
CA GLY A 161 -11.17 5.73 -11.76
C GLY A 161 -12.57 6.35 -11.72
N ARG A 162 -12.79 7.34 -10.83
CA ARG A 162 -14.11 8.02 -10.73
C ARG A 162 -14.44 8.81 -11.99
N TRP A 163 -13.47 9.52 -12.56
CA TRP A 163 -13.69 10.24 -13.83
C TRP A 163 -14.05 9.31 -14.97
N ALA A 164 -13.56 8.07 -14.94
CA ALA A 164 -13.91 7.03 -15.91
C ALA A 164 -15.21 6.27 -15.56
N GLY A 165 -15.99 6.74 -14.56
CA GLY A 165 -17.26 6.12 -14.17
C GLY A 165 -17.12 4.85 -13.31
N LEU A 166 -15.92 4.49 -12.83
CA LEU A 166 -15.72 3.36 -11.95
C LEU A 166 -16.11 3.70 -10.49
N LYS A 167 -16.65 2.73 -9.78
CA LYS A 167 -17.04 2.88 -8.36
C LYS A 167 -15.83 2.59 -7.47
N THR A 168 -15.01 3.62 -7.19
CA THR A 168 -13.76 3.48 -6.43
C THR A 168 -13.84 4.03 -5.00
N VAL A 169 -15.01 4.50 -4.55
CA VAL A 169 -15.16 5.06 -3.21
C VAL A 169 -15.12 3.96 -2.16
N VAL A 170 -14.18 4.08 -1.23
CA VAL A 170 -14.05 3.19 -0.07
C VAL A 170 -15.12 3.52 0.97
N LYS A 171 -15.73 2.50 1.56
CA LYS A 171 -16.67 2.68 2.68
C LYS A 171 -15.91 3.15 3.92
N MET A 172 -16.54 3.99 4.75
CA MET A 172 -15.92 4.50 5.98
C MET A 172 -15.39 3.41 6.92
N LYS A 173 -16.04 2.25 7.00
CA LYS A 173 -15.59 1.12 7.83
C LYS A 173 -14.33 0.44 7.29
N ASP A 174 -14.01 0.62 6.01
CA ASP A 174 -12.89 0.00 5.29
C ASP A 174 -11.81 1.02 4.93
N MET A 175 -12.04 2.30 5.20
CA MET A 175 -11.06 3.36 5.12
C MET A 175 -10.36 3.49 6.48
N GLU A 176 -9.08 3.22 6.54
CA GLU A 176 -8.28 3.49 7.72
C GLU A 176 -7.74 4.92 7.65
N SER A 177 -8.05 5.73 8.69
CA SER A 177 -7.48 7.06 8.88
C SER A 177 -6.15 6.90 9.62
N ALA A 178 -5.06 7.15 8.93
CA ALA A 178 -3.72 6.92 9.44
C ALA A 178 -2.95 8.21 9.66
N ILE A 179 -2.14 8.21 10.71
CA ILE A 179 -1.12 9.22 10.97
C ILE A 179 0.17 8.53 11.38
N GLN A 180 1.28 9.11 10.97
CA GLN A 180 2.62 8.70 11.39
C GLN A 180 3.47 9.91 11.69
N LYS A 181 4.28 9.83 12.74
CA LYS A 181 5.36 10.76 13.01
C LYS A 181 6.68 10.00 13.02
N THR A 182 7.71 10.56 12.40
CA THR A 182 9.07 10.09 12.60
C THR A 182 9.62 10.77 13.84
N ILE A 183 9.92 9.98 14.85
CA ILE A 183 10.45 10.45 16.16
C ILE A 183 11.93 10.12 16.22
N SER A 184 12.74 11.08 16.63
CA SER A 184 14.18 10.94 16.85
C SER A 184 14.53 11.27 18.30
N GLY A 185 15.71 10.81 18.75
CA GLY A 185 16.14 10.94 20.15
C GLY A 185 15.47 9.93 21.08
N ILE A 186 15.01 8.81 20.55
CA ILE A 186 14.40 7.70 21.29
C ILE A 186 15.21 6.42 21.09
N GLU A 187 15.21 5.55 22.09
CA GLU A 187 15.79 4.21 21.97
C GLU A 187 14.75 3.20 21.49
N VAL A 188 15.07 2.48 20.41
CA VAL A 188 14.21 1.43 19.84
C VAL A 188 15.02 0.22 19.41
N ASN A 189 14.39 -0.95 19.34
CA ASN A 189 15.03 -2.13 18.78
C ASN A 189 15.03 -2.04 17.25
N GLU A 190 16.19 -1.81 16.64
CA GLU A 190 16.35 -1.59 15.21
C GLU A 190 16.05 -2.82 14.31
N HIS A 191 15.88 -3.99 14.92
CA HIS A 191 15.63 -5.25 14.20
C HIS A 191 14.21 -5.80 14.42
N ARG A 192 13.29 -5.03 15.01
CA ARG A 192 11.98 -5.51 15.40
C ARG A 192 10.85 -4.55 15.01
N PHE A 193 9.79 -5.09 14.41
CA PHE A 193 8.50 -4.41 14.34
C PHE A 193 7.75 -4.55 15.65
N ASP A 194 7.24 -3.46 16.19
CA ASP A 194 6.34 -3.48 17.34
C ASP A 194 4.93 -3.04 16.91
N PHE A 195 3.93 -3.87 17.24
CA PHE A 195 2.52 -3.62 16.95
C PHE A 195 1.70 -3.64 18.24
N TYR A 196 1.01 -2.57 18.52
CA TYR A 196 0.06 -2.46 19.63
C TYR A 196 -1.34 -2.73 19.11
N MET A 197 -1.95 -3.78 19.64
CA MET A 197 -3.30 -4.21 19.30
C MET A 197 -4.23 -3.80 20.44
N SER A 198 -4.90 -2.65 20.32
CA SER A 198 -5.77 -2.14 21.39
C SER A 198 -6.84 -1.20 20.84
N GLN A 199 -8.06 -1.33 21.35
CA GLN A 199 -9.14 -0.40 21.06
C GLN A 199 -8.92 0.97 21.73
N GLU A 200 -8.12 1.02 22.81
CA GLU A 200 -7.74 2.27 23.47
C GLU A 200 -6.89 3.15 22.57
N TRP A 201 -5.87 2.57 21.88
CA TRP A 201 -4.90 3.31 21.08
C TRP A 201 -5.31 3.43 19.61
N ALA A 202 -5.88 2.39 19.02
CA ALA A 202 -6.17 2.35 17.58
C ALA A 202 -7.44 1.55 17.29
N PRO A 203 -8.64 2.06 17.62
CA PRO A 203 -9.89 1.32 17.47
C PRO A 203 -10.15 0.91 16.02
N GLY A 204 -10.29 -0.41 15.83
CA GLY A 204 -10.50 -1.04 14.53
C GLY A 204 -9.26 -1.19 13.65
N GLY A 205 -8.10 -0.69 14.11
CA GLY A 205 -6.82 -0.79 13.42
C GLY A 205 -5.70 -1.26 14.37
N TYR A 206 -4.51 -0.65 14.26
CA TYR A 206 -3.37 -0.93 15.14
C TYR A 206 -2.39 0.26 15.15
N LEU A 207 -1.53 0.30 16.20
CA LEU A 207 -0.40 1.23 16.30
C LEU A 207 0.89 0.47 16.00
N TRP A 208 1.84 1.13 15.34
CA TRP A 208 3.14 0.57 15.00
C TRP A 208 4.31 1.43 15.45
N ILE A 209 5.43 0.75 15.77
CA ILE A 209 6.77 1.36 15.90
C ILE A 209 7.67 0.66 14.90
N PHE A 210 8.12 1.38 13.89
CA PHE A 210 8.99 0.88 12.82
C PHE A 210 10.32 1.61 12.89
N PRO A 211 11.42 0.93 13.29
CA PRO A 211 12.70 1.58 13.55
C PRO A 211 13.33 2.14 12.26
N LYS A 212 13.91 3.33 12.38
CA LYS A 212 14.75 3.93 11.33
C LYS A 212 16.19 4.09 11.82
N GLY A 213 16.77 3.01 12.31
CA GLY A 213 18.00 2.92 13.07
C GLY A 213 17.76 2.87 14.58
N PRO A 214 18.81 2.88 15.42
CA PRO A 214 18.70 2.66 16.85
C PRO A 214 18.04 3.81 17.63
N ASN A 215 18.10 5.05 17.09
CA ASN A 215 17.68 6.27 17.79
C ASN A 215 16.49 6.98 17.15
N ALA A 216 15.82 6.35 16.19
CA ALA A 216 14.66 6.92 15.50
C ALA A 216 13.68 5.85 15.05
N ALA A 217 12.40 6.20 14.98
CA ALA A 217 11.38 5.33 14.45
C ALA A 217 10.24 6.11 13.78
N ASN A 218 9.60 5.47 12.81
CA ASN A 218 8.28 5.84 12.36
C ASN A 218 7.27 5.26 13.36
N ILE A 219 6.62 6.12 14.12
CA ILE A 219 5.58 5.74 15.07
C ILE A 219 4.26 6.26 14.52
N GLY A 220 3.32 5.38 14.34
CA GLY A 220 2.04 5.74 13.76
C GLY A 220 0.92 4.79 14.15
N LEU A 221 -0.27 5.16 13.79
CA LEU A 221 -1.44 4.33 13.97
C LEU A 221 -2.45 4.54 12.84
N ALA A 222 -3.29 3.55 12.65
CA ALA A 222 -4.45 3.62 11.80
C ALA A 222 -5.71 3.34 12.63
N VAL A 223 -6.73 4.17 12.44
CA VAL A 223 -8.04 4.04 13.09
C VAL A 223 -9.08 3.85 12.00
N SER A 224 -9.94 2.85 12.16
CA SER A 224 -11.03 2.70 11.20
C SER A 224 -11.88 3.97 11.11
N GLY A 225 -12.20 4.40 9.89
CA GLY A 225 -13.01 5.60 9.64
C GLY A 225 -14.35 5.60 10.36
N LYS A 226 -14.85 4.43 10.76
CA LYS A 226 -16.02 4.30 11.63
C LYS A 226 -15.79 4.99 13.00
N TYR A 227 -14.59 4.92 13.54
CA TYR A 227 -14.23 5.43 14.87
C TYR A 227 -13.55 6.80 14.79
N SER A 228 -12.84 7.12 13.71
CA SER A 228 -12.09 8.36 13.53
C SER A 228 -12.97 9.64 13.61
N ARG A 229 -14.29 9.50 13.40
CA ARG A 229 -15.26 10.60 13.56
C ARG A 229 -15.43 11.07 15.00
N PHE A 230 -15.12 10.23 16.00
CA PHE A 230 -15.26 10.56 17.42
C PHE A 230 -13.98 11.15 18.00
N ARG A 231 -12.84 10.64 17.53
CA ARG A 231 -11.51 11.08 17.94
C ARG A 231 -10.55 10.90 16.78
N SER A 232 -9.82 11.96 16.42
CA SER A 232 -8.88 11.90 15.30
C SER A 232 -7.72 10.95 15.59
N ALA A 233 -7.19 10.32 14.52
CA ALA A 233 -5.98 9.49 14.61
C ALA A 233 -4.81 10.27 15.25
N GLN A 234 -4.70 11.58 14.95
CA GLN A 234 -3.69 12.46 15.55
C GLN A 234 -3.74 12.47 17.09
N ARG A 235 -4.94 12.65 17.69
CA ARG A 235 -5.08 12.69 19.14
C ARG A 235 -4.70 11.37 19.82
N TYR A 236 -5.04 10.23 19.19
CA TYR A 236 -4.61 8.93 19.67
C TYR A 236 -3.08 8.81 19.67
N LEU A 237 -2.44 9.24 18.59
CA LEU A 237 -0.98 9.17 18.49
C LEU A 237 -0.29 10.13 19.45
N ASP A 238 -0.80 11.35 19.60
CA ASP A 238 -0.21 12.35 20.51
C ASP A 238 -0.22 11.87 21.96
N ASP A 239 -1.34 11.28 22.43
CA ASP A 239 -1.44 10.73 23.78
C ASP A 239 -0.49 9.53 23.98
N PHE A 240 -0.37 8.66 22.98
CA PHE A 240 0.58 7.55 23.03
C PHE A 240 2.02 8.04 23.12
N LEU A 241 2.41 9.02 22.30
CA LEU A 241 3.76 9.59 22.29
C LEU A 241 4.07 10.29 23.60
N GLN A 242 3.16 11.08 24.14
CA GLN A 242 3.35 11.76 25.41
C GLN A 242 3.57 10.76 26.56
N LYS A 243 2.90 9.61 26.54
CA LYS A 243 3.03 8.56 27.54
C LYS A 243 4.32 7.75 27.40
N THR A 244 4.72 7.46 26.14
CA THR A 244 5.76 6.46 25.87
C THR A 244 7.10 7.07 25.50
N PHE A 245 7.10 8.22 24.83
CA PHE A 245 8.29 8.91 24.31
C PHE A 245 8.22 10.43 24.57
N PRO A 246 8.07 10.87 25.84
CA PRO A 246 7.83 12.29 26.15
C PRO A 246 8.95 13.22 25.68
N ASP A 247 10.20 12.72 25.64
CA ASP A 247 11.38 13.50 25.26
C ASP A 247 11.75 13.36 23.78
N GLY A 248 11.00 12.56 23.01
CA GLY A 248 11.24 12.33 21.61
C GLY A 248 10.94 13.54 20.74
N SER A 249 11.82 13.85 19.79
CA SER A 249 11.66 14.96 18.84
C SER A 249 10.95 14.52 17.56
N VAL A 250 9.87 15.22 17.20
CA VAL A 250 9.14 14.98 15.93
C VAL A 250 9.91 15.62 14.79
N VAL A 251 10.49 14.81 13.89
CA VAL A 251 11.22 15.31 12.71
C VAL A 251 10.38 15.29 11.43
N SER A 252 9.29 14.54 11.41
CA SER A 252 8.37 14.47 10.28
C SER A 252 6.98 14.02 10.75
N SER A 253 5.94 14.49 10.06
CA SER A 253 4.56 14.05 10.30
C SER A 253 3.86 13.87 8.96
N THR A 254 3.10 12.79 8.83
CA THR A 254 2.30 12.50 7.64
C THR A 254 0.96 11.91 8.00
N VAL A 255 -0.05 12.22 7.20
CA VAL A 255 -1.41 11.69 7.34
C VAL A 255 -1.86 11.10 6.01
N GLY A 256 -2.75 10.13 6.07
CA GLY A 256 -3.31 9.53 4.86
C GLY A 256 -4.47 8.58 5.15
N GLY A 257 -5.18 8.21 4.10
CA GLY A 257 -6.13 7.11 4.14
C GLY A 257 -5.49 5.84 3.59
N VAL A 258 -5.87 4.68 4.14
CA VAL A 258 -5.50 3.37 3.60
C VAL A 258 -6.76 2.62 3.23
N PRO A 259 -6.95 2.22 1.95
CA PRO A 259 -8.17 1.58 1.47
C PRO A 259 -8.14 0.08 1.79
N CYS A 260 -8.35 -0.29 3.06
CA CYS A 260 -8.36 -1.66 3.55
C CYS A 260 -9.65 -2.41 3.21
N ASP A 261 -10.13 -2.29 1.98
CA ASP A 261 -11.30 -2.96 1.42
C ASP A 261 -10.87 -4.13 0.52
N LYS A 262 -11.82 -4.86 -0.02
CA LYS A 262 -11.59 -5.83 -1.12
C LYS A 262 -11.13 -5.08 -2.36
N THR A 263 -10.31 -5.74 -3.18
CA THR A 263 -10.02 -5.23 -4.52
C THR A 263 -11.32 -4.88 -5.25
N LEU A 264 -11.32 -3.79 -6.00
CA LEU A 264 -12.48 -3.36 -6.78
C LEU A 264 -12.98 -4.51 -7.68
N LYS A 265 -14.30 -4.69 -7.76
CA LYS A 265 -14.90 -5.67 -8.67
C LYS A 265 -14.64 -5.32 -10.14
N LYS A 266 -14.61 -4.01 -10.44
CA LYS A 266 -14.32 -3.47 -11.76
C LYS A 266 -13.28 -2.37 -11.59
N PHE A 267 -12.09 -2.57 -12.15
CA PHE A 267 -10.96 -1.63 -12.14
C PHE A 267 -10.32 -1.48 -13.51
N VAL A 268 -11.06 -1.86 -14.54
CA VAL A 268 -10.75 -1.64 -15.95
C VAL A 268 -12.00 -1.14 -16.68
N THR A 269 -11.81 -0.33 -17.71
CA THR A 269 -12.84 0.07 -18.68
C THR A 269 -12.18 0.35 -20.04
N HIS A 270 -12.93 0.79 -21.05
CA HIS A 270 -12.39 1.11 -22.38
C HIS A 270 -11.27 2.18 -22.28
N GLY A 271 -10.05 1.81 -22.63
CA GLY A 271 -8.89 2.70 -22.58
C GLY A 271 -8.34 3.01 -21.20
N LEU A 272 -8.75 2.29 -20.13
CA LEU A 272 -8.26 2.56 -18.78
C LEU A 272 -8.12 1.30 -17.91
N MET A 273 -7.02 1.26 -17.13
CA MET A 273 -6.81 0.32 -16.02
C MET A 273 -6.43 1.09 -14.75
N LEU A 274 -6.77 0.57 -13.56
CA LEU A 274 -6.31 1.09 -12.26
C LEU A 274 -5.32 0.12 -11.62
N ALA A 275 -4.34 0.64 -10.87
CA ALA A 275 -3.33 -0.17 -10.18
C ALA A 275 -2.98 0.39 -8.79
N GLY A 276 -2.59 -0.48 -7.86
CA GLY A 276 -2.25 -0.10 -6.49
C GLY A 276 -3.48 0.30 -5.67
N ASP A 277 -3.31 1.30 -4.80
CA ASP A 277 -4.37 1.75 -3.89
C ASP A 277 -5.61 2.26 -4.64
N SER A 278 -5.43 2.81 -5.86
CA SER A 278 -6.53 3.27 -6.71
C SER A 278 -7.46 2.12 -7.14
N ALA A 279 -6.97 0.87 -7.11
CA ALA A 279 -7.73 -0.35 -7.36
C ALA A 279 -8.01 -1.16 -6.07
N HIS A 280 -7.74 -0.59 -4.89
CA HIS A 280 -7.83 -1.24 -3.58
C HIS A 280 -6.98 -2.52 -3.51
N MET A 281 -5.70 -2.45 -3.94
CA MET A 281 -4.77 -3.59 -3.91
C MET A 281 -3.93 -3.65 -2.64
N VAL A 282 -4.19 -2.82 -1.66
CA VAL A 282 -3.59 -2.86 -0.32
C VAL A 282 -4.00 -4.14 0.39
N ASN A 283 -3.09 -4.82 1.08
CA ASN A 283 -3.47 -5.92 1.96
C ASN A 283 -4.41 -5.40 3.05
N PRO A 284 -5.69 -5.81 3.08
CA PRO A 284 -6.68 -5.20 3.95
C PRO A 284 -6.45 -5.51 5.44
N MET A 285 -5.67 -6.56 5.77
CA MET A 285 -5.35 -6.92 7.15
C MET A 285 -4.19 -6.10 7.72
N THR A 286 -3.18 -5.85 6.89
CA THR A 286 -1.92 -5.22 7.34
C THR A 286 -1.74 -3.79 6.88
N GLY A 287 -2.59 -3.28 5.98
CA GLY A 287 -2.37 -1.97 5.35
C GLY A 287 -1.16 -1.92 4.42
N GLY A 288 -0.46 -3.05 4.21
CA GLY A 288 0.73 -3.11 3.35
C GLY A 288 0.38 -2.97 1.87
N GLY A 289 0.80 -1.87 1.23
CA GLY A 289 0.45 -1.52 -0.16
C GLY A 289 1.62 -1.55 -1.14
N ILE A 290 2.90 -1.50 -0.69
CA ILE A 290 4.07 -1.37 -1.58
C ILE A 290 4.14 -2.56 -2.55
N VAL A 291 4.34 -3.76 -2.04
CA VAL A 291 4.53 -4.98 -2.86
C VAL A 291 3.29 -5.32 -3.68
N PRO A 292 2.05 -5.32 -3.12
CA PRO A 292 0.86 -5.54 -3.93
C PRO A 292 0.65 -4.48 -5.00
N GLY A 293 0.94 -3.20 -4.70
CA GLY A 293 0.87 -2.10 -5.66
C GLY A 293 1.86 -2.28 -6.81
N MET A 294 3.12 -2.63 -6.53
CA MET A 294 4.12 -2.96 -7.55
C MET A 294 3.68 -4.15 -8.41
N ARG A 295 3.11 -5.19 -7.80
CA ARG A 295 2.58 -6.35 -8.54
C ARG A 295 1.43 -5.95 -9.46
N GLY A 296 0.47 -5.15 -8.97
CA GLY A 296 -0.60 -4.59 -9.79
C GLY A 296 -0.07 -3.74 -10.93
N GLY A 297 0.93 -2.88 -10.63
CA GLY A 297 1.60 -2.05 -11.63
C GLY A 297 2.30 -2.88 -12.72
N MET A 298 3.07 -3.90 -12.34
CA MET A 298 3.71 -4.82 -13.30
C MET A 298 2.70 -5.44 -14.25
N LEU A 299 1.65 -6.06 -13.70
CA LEU A 299 0.62 -6.72 -14.51
C LEU A 299 -0.13 -5.74 -15.42
N ALA A 300 -0.39 -4.51 -14.94
CA ALA A 300 -1.01 -3.47 -15.75
C ALA A 300 -0.08 -3.01 -16.88
N GLY A 301 1.21 -2.78 -16.57
CA GLY A 301 2.20 -2.37 -17.58
C GLY A 301 2.42 -3.42 -18.68
N GLU A 302 2.57 -4.69 -18.30
CA GLU A 302 2.67 -5.81 -19.26
C GLU A 302 1.42 -5.91 -20.15
N THR A 303 0.23 -5.83 -19.52
CA THR A 303 -1.03 -5.89 -20.28
C THR A 303 -1.21 -4.68 -21.20
N ALA A 304 -0.75 -3.49 -20.77
CA ALA A 304 -0.74 -2.29 -21.62
C ALA A 304 0.12 -2.49 -22.87
N ALA A 305 1.33 -3.01 -22.71
CA ALA A 305 2.22 -3.29 -23.83
C ALA A 305 1.63 -4.32 -24.82
N GLU A 306 1.02 -5.39 -24.28
CA GLU A 306 0.29 -6.39 -25.07
C GLU A 306 -0.87 -5.74 -25.85
N ALA A 307 -1.72 -4.95 -25.16
CA ALA A 307 -2.89 -4.30 -25.73
C ALA A 307 -2.55 -3.31 -26.85
N ILE A 308 -1.46 -2.53 -26.68
CA ILE A 308 -1.01 -1.57 -27.69
C ILE A 308 -0.48 -2.27 -28.92
N LYS A 309 0.25 -3.38 -28.79
CA LYS A 309 0.78 -4.18 -29.91
C LYS A 309 -0.33 -4.86 -30.70
N GLU A 310 -1.38 -5.31 -30.02
CA GLU A 310 -2.56 -5.92 -30.65
C GLU A 310 -3.60 -4.88 -31.10
N ASP A 311 -3.35 -3.58 -30.89
CA ASP A 311 -4.23 -2.43 -31.15
C ASP A 311 -5.65 -2.62 -30.57
N ASP A 312 -5.77 -3.32 -29.44
CA ASP A 312 -7.03 -3.56 -28.72
C ASP A 312 -6.95 -3.10 -27.27
N THR A 313 -7.48 -1.90 -26.99
CA THR A 313 -7.61 -1.33 -25.64
C THR A 313 -9.07 -1.37 -25.13
N SER A 314 -9.87 -2.29 -25.65
CA SER A 314 -11.24 -2.52 -25.19
C SER A 314 -11.27 -3.04 -23.76
N GLU A 315 -12.35 -2.77 -23.02
CA GLU A 315 -12.57 -3.35 -21.71
C GLU A 315 -12.44 -4.87 -21.71
N LYS A 316 -12.94 -5.52 -22.74
CA LYS A 316 -12.86 -6.98 -22.91
C LYS A 316 -11.42 -7.47 -22.94
N TYR A 317 -10.53 -6.79 -23.67
CA TYR A 317 -9.11 -7.12 -23.71
C TYR A 317 -8.43 -6.85 -22.36
N LEU A 318 -8.62 -5.64 -21.83
CA LEU A 318 -7.99 -5.20 -20.59
C LEU A 318 -8.42 -6.01 -19.36
N ASN A 319 -9.56 -6.70 -19.39
CA ASN A 319 -9.95 -7.65 -18.34
C ASN A 319 -8.97 -8.82 -18.17
N ARG A 320 -8.03 -9.04 -19.10
CA ARG A 320 -6.91 -9.99 -18.92
C ARG A 320 -6.07 -9.59 -17.71
N TYR A 321 -5.82 -8.28 -17.51
CA TYR A 321 -5.16 -7.76 -16.32
C TYR A 321 -5.92 -8.12 -15.03
N ALA A 322 -7.22 -7.90 -14.99
CA ALA A 322 -8.03 -8.23 -13.82
C ALA A 322 -7.96 -9.73 -13.49
N LYS A 323 -8.00 -10.60 -14.52
CA LYS A 323 -7.85 -12.05 -14.34
C LYS A 323 -6.47 -12.43 -13.82
N LYS A 324 -5.38 -11.82 -14.38
CA LYS A 324 -3.99 -12.02 -13.92
C LYS A 324 -3.88 -11.64 -12.44
N TRP A 325 -4.42 -10.48 -12.03
CA TRP A 325 -4.41 -10.03 -10.63
C TRP A 325 -5.14 -11.00 -9.71
N HIS A 326 -6.37 -11.40 -10.03
CA HIS A 326 -7.13 -12.35 -9.21
C HIS A 326 -6.41 -13.69 -9.02
N LYS A 327 -5.67 -14.15 -10.04
CA LYS A 327 -4.88 -15.38 -9.97
C LYS A 327 -3.70 -15.29 -9.00
N VAL A 328 -2.97 -14.17 -8.97
CA VAL A 328 -1.71 -14.03 -8.22
C VAL A 328 -1.87 -13.45 -6.80
N GLY A 329 -2.94 -12.70 -6.55
CA GLY A 329 -3.14 -11.99 -5.27
C GLY A 329 -4.58 -11.88 -4.81
N GLY A 330 -5.53 -11.73 -5.72
CA GLY A 330 -6.90 -11.37 -5.40
C GLY A 330 -7.62 -12.34 -4.47
N ARG A 331 -7.40 -13.66 -4.62
CA ARG A 331 -8.00 -14.67 -3.70
C ARG A 331 -7.50 -14.52 -2.26
N ASN A 332 -6.20 -14.30 -2.07
CA ASN A 332 -5.62 -14.09 -0.75
C ASN A 332 -6.08 -12.76 -0.17
N HIS A 333 -6.25 -11.74 -1.02
CA HIS A 333 -6.76 -10.44 -0.62
C HIS A 333 -8.18 -10.54 -0.03
N GLU A 334 -9.08 -11.28 -0.65
CA GLU A 334 -10.43 -11.53 -0.12
C GLU A 334 -10.40 -12.26 1.23
N ARG A 335 -9.50 -13.23 1.40
CA ARG A 335 -9.30 -13.96 2.67
C ARG A 335 -8.79 -13.02 3.76
N PHE A 336 -7.79 -12.17 3.47
CA PHE A 336 -7.28 -11.16 4.39
C PHE A 336 -8.37 -10.18 4.81
N TYR A 337 -9.26 -9.80 3.89
CA TYR A 337 -10.42 -8.97 4.23
C TYR A 337 -11.36 -9.66 5.23
N SER A 338 -11.65 -10.95 5.04
CA SER A 338 -12.50 -11.72 5.99
C SER A 338 -11.85 -11.81 7.37
N ILE A 339 -10.52 -11.96 7.44
CA ILE A 339 -9.76 -11.96 8.70
C ILE A 339 -9.86 -10.59 9.37
N LYS A 340 -9.61 -9.50 8.63
CA LYS A 340 -9.73 -8.12 9.13
C LYS A 340 -11.11 -7.88 9.75
N GLU A 341 -12.20 -8.24 9.05
CA GLU A 341 -13.58 -8.05 9.52
C GLU A 341 -13.86 -8.72 10.87
N THR A 342 -13.11 -9.74 11.21
CA THR A 342 -13.26 -10.39 12.51
C THR A 342 -12.30 -9.84 13.56
N VAL A 343 -11.03 -9.62 13.20
CA VAL A 343 -10.03 -9.10 14.14
C VAL A 343 -10.40 -7.68 14.61
N SER A 344 -10.89 -6.83 13.70
CA SER A 344 -11.31 -5.46 14.03
C SER A 344 -12.48 -5.35 15.02
N LYS A 345 -13.18 -6.46 15.30
CA LYS A 345 -14.31 -6.51 16.25
C LYS A 345 -13.93 -7.07 17.61
N LEU A 346 -12.68 -7.53 17.78
CA LEU A 346 -12.22 -8.06 19.06
C LEU A 346 -12.17 -6.95 20.11
N THR A 347 -12.66 -7.25 21.29
CA THR A 347 -12.52 -6.38 22.46
C THR A 347 -11.10 -6.48 23.04
N ASP A 348 -10.73 -5.54 23.89
CA ASP A 348 -9.42 -5.57 24.56
C ASP A 348 -9.27 -6.82 25.45
N ASP A 349 -10.32 -7.27 26.16
CA ASP A 349 -10.32 -8.52 26.92
C ASP A 349 -10.12 -9.77 26.03
N GLU A 350 -10.74 -9.78 24.84
CA GLU A 350 -10.54 -10.86 23.87
C GLU A 350 -9.10 -10.87 23.33
N LEU A 351 -8.52 -9.69 23.05
CA LEU A 351 -7.12 -9.55 22.63
C LEU A 351 -6.16 -10.03 23.71
N ASP A 352 -6.37 -9.67 24.96
CA ASP A 352 -5.59 -10.14 26.12
C ASP A 352 -5.68 -11.65 26.30
N SER A 353 -6.89 -12.19 26.22
CA SER A 353 -7.11 -13.64 26.30
C SER A 353 -6.41 -14.43 25.19
N ILE A 354 -6.31 -13.83 23.97
CA ILE A 354 -5.56 -14.39 22.85
C ILE A 354 -4.06 -14.32 23.15
N ALA A 355 -3.57 -13.19 23.65
CA ALA A 355 -2.17 -13.02 24.04
C ALA A 355 -1.76 -14.05 25.10
N ASP A 356 -2.64 -14.31 26.08
CA ASP A 356 -2.42 -15.34 27.10
C ASP A 356 -2.29 -16.75 26.51
N ALA A 357 -3.17 -17.09 25.59
CA ALA A 357 -3.14 -18.40 24.94
C ALA A 357 -1.87 -18.59 24.08
N VAL A 358 -1.48 -17.55 23.33
CA VAL A 358 -0.26 -17.57 22.49
C VAL A 358 0.99 -17.56 23.36
N GLY A 359 0.99 -16.84 24.49
CA GLY A 359 2.09 -16.79 25.45
C GLY A 359 2.49 -18.16 26.00
N LYS A 360 1.55 -19.12 26.05
CA LYS A 360 1.80 -20.51 26.47
C LYS A 360 2.57 -21.35 25.41
N ILE A 361 2.65 -20.89 24.18
CA ILE A 361 3.44 -21.55 23.13
C ILE A 361 4.92 -21.26 23.37
N PRO A 362 5.81 -22.26 23.37
CA PRO A 362 7.25 -22.03 23.46
C PRO A 362 7.73 -21.00 22.40
N PRO A 363 8.64 -20.07 22.73
CA PRO A 363 9.08 -19.01 21.80
C PRO A 363 9.53 -19.55 20.43
N ASN A 364 10.33 -20.63 20.41
CA ASN A 364 10.84 -21.26 19.18
C ASN A 364 9.74 -21.87 18.28
N ASP A 365 8.57 -22.12 18.85
CA ASP A 365 7.42 -22.70 18.15
C ASP A 365 6.41 -21.63 17.70
N ARG A 366 6.62 -20.37 18.06
CA ARG A 366 5.73 -19.25 17.69
C ARG A 366 5.97 -18.89 16.24
N THR A 367 4.95 -19.11 15.42
CA THR A 367 4.91 -18.61 14.05
C THR A 367 3.70 -17.68 13.91
N ILE A 368 3.74 -16.73 12.99
CA ILE A 368 2.60 -15.85 12.69
C ILE A 368 1.34 -16.71 12.47
N ALA A 369 1.43 -17.80 11.73
CA ALA A 369 0.31 -18.73 11.50
C ALA A 369 -0.21 -19.37 12.80
N LYS A 370 0.66 -19.79 13.74
CA LYS A 370 0.25 -20.35 15.03
C LYS A 370 -0.40 -19.30 15.94
N VAL A 371 0.14 -18.07 15.93
CA VAL A 371 -0.46 -16.92 16.65
C VAL A 371 -1.87 -16.68 16.16
N PHE A 372 -2.06 -16.54 14.87
CA PHE A 372 -3.39 -16.37 14.27
C PHE A 372 -4.30 -17.58 14.50
N ARG A 373 -3.80 -18.81 14.40
CA ARG A 373 -4.60 -20.02 14.65
C ARG A 373 -5.14 -20.05 16.07
N ASN A 374 -4.38 -19.69 17.09
CA ASN A 374 -4.84 -19.66 18.48
C ASN A 374 -5.81 -18.48 18.74
N ALA A 375 -5.58 -17.34 18.10
CA ALA A 375 -6.57 -16.25 18.10
C ALA A 375 -7.95 -16.71 17.59
N ILE A 376 -7.96 -17.68 16.68
CA ILE A 376 -9.12 -18.11 15.92
C ILE A 376 -9.84 -19.31 16.54
N VAL A 377 -9.19 -20.13 17.39
CA VAL A 377 -9.85 -21.27 18.09
C VAL A 377 -11.08 -20.81 18.85
N LYS A 378 -11.13 -19.55 19.28
CA LYS A 378 -12.34 -18.95 19.89
C LYS A 378 -13.41 -18.50 18.88
N LYS A 379 -13.13 -18.50 17.56
CA LYS A 379 -14.09 -18.16 16.49
C LYS A 379 -13.90 -19.11 15.27
N PRO A 380 -14.56 -20.27 15.26
CA PRO A 380 -14.34 -21.34 14.27
C PRO A 380 -14.48 -20.93 12.80
N SER A 381 -15.31 -19.94 12.50
CA SER A 381 -15.50 -19.43 11.12
C SER A 381 -14.24 -18.85 10.47
N LEU A 382 -13.26 -18.42 11.26
CA LEU A 382 -11.99 -17.88 10.78
C LEU A 382 -10.93 -18.95 10.52
N ILE A 383 -11.04 -20.13 11.12
CA ILE A 383 -10.04 -21.20 11.01
C ILE A 383 -9.78 -21.53 9.55
N ILE A 384 -10.83 -21.63 8.74
CA ILE A 384 -10.75 -22.02 7.33
C ILE A 384 -10.01 -20.95 6.51
N ASP A 385 -10.32 -19.67 6.70
CA ASP A 385 -9.73 -18.58 5.92
C ASP A 385 -8.25 -18.34 6.29
N VAL A 386 -7.92 -18.42 7.58
CA VAL A 386 -6.54 -18.28 8.04
C VAL A 386 -5.69 -19.49 7.61
N MET A 387 -6.18 -20.72 7.78
CA MET A 387 -5.43 -21.89 7.33
C MET A 387 -5.15 -21.87 5.83
N LYS A 388 -6.10 -21.43 5.01
CA LYS A 388 -5.91 -21.28 3.55
C LYS A 388 -4.90 -20.19 3.18
N VAL A 389 -4.84 -19.09 3.92
CA VAL A 389 -3.85 -18.02 3.68
C VAL A 389 -2.42 -18.51 3.97
N PHE A 390 -2.24 -19.20 5.10
CA PHE A 390 -0.91 -19.65 5.54
C PHE A 390 -0.47 -21.01 4.98
N ALA A 391 -1.38 -21.78 4.40
CA ALA A 391 -1.05 -23.04 3.72
C ALA A 391 -0.63 -22.86 2.24
N GLY A 392 -0.72 -21.62 1.71
CA GLY A 392 -0.35 -21.35 0.31
C GLY A 392 -1.32 -21.93 -0.71
N VAL A 393 -2.55 -22.29 -0.33
CA VAL A 393 -3.58 -22.91 -1.17
C VAL A 393 -4.63 -21.90 -1.60
#